data_10185c1d5b0b97bf82b7a83c4a9d34cd
#
_entry.id   10185c1d5b0b97bf82b7a83c4a9d34cd
#
_cell.length_a   1.000
_cell.length_b   1.000
_cell.length_c   1.000
_cell.angle_alpha   90.00
_cell.angle_beta   90.00
_cell.angle_gamma   90.00
#
_symmetry.space_group_name_H-M   'P 1'
#
loop_
_entity.id
_entity.type
_entity.pdbx_description
1 polymer ?
#
loop_
_entity_poly.entity_id
_entity_poly.type
_entity_poly.pdbx_seq_one_letter_code
_entity_poly.pdbx_strand_id
1 'polypeptide(L)'
;PEQITSIFSKTREVGVHFGVVIVIKDNQAFDVATFRNDGSYKDGRHPEDVTFSTPEEDTARRDFTINGIFFDPISQKHIDFVDGRSDIEKKVVRAIGDPDLRFQEDHLRLLRAVRFAARFNYEIEEKTWKSIKLNASGISKISKERVRDELTKILLNENRVLGFDLLVDSGLMEHIIPEILQLKGCEQPPQFHPEGDVFVHTRLMLSLLKDNPSIELVLSVLLHDIGKPATYSFDEAADRIRFNGHDKLGSEMSNQILRGLKFSNSIIEDVVKMVANHMTFKDVQKMRQSKLKRFMSR
;
A
#
# COMPACT_ATOMS: atom_id res chain seq x y z
N PRO A 1 28.64 14.94 0.32
CA PRO A 1 27.87 15.74 -0.65
C PRO A 1 28.77 16.63 -1.50
N GLU A 2 29.60 17.47 -0.90
CA GLU A 2 30.46 18.48 -1.58
C GLU A 2 31.36 17.87 -2.66
N GLN A 3 31.97 16.73 -2.42
CA GLN A 3 32.78 16.03 -3.42
C GLN A 3 31.96 15.62 -4.64
N ILE A 4 30.71 15.18 -4.45
CA ILE A 4 29.82 14.78 -5.55
C ILE A 4 29.39 16.00 -6.37
N THR A 5 29.05 17.11 -5.72
CA THR A 5 28.68 18.35 -6.43
C THR A 5 29.82 18.96 -7.20
N SER A 6 31.09 18.74 -6.78
CA SER A 6 32.26 19.18 -7.51
C SER A 6 32.60 18.33 -8.75
N ILE A 7 32.19 17.05 -8.76
CA ILE A 7 32.46 16.11 -9.87
C ILE A 7 31.38 16.20 -10.95
N PHE A 8 30.10 16.37 -10.55
CA PHE A 8 28.95 16.33 -11.45
C PHE A 8 28.32 17.71 -11.64
N SER A 9 28.21 18.18 -12.87
CA SER A 9 27.67 19.49 -13.21
C SER A 9 26.14 19.63 -13.02
N LYS A 10 25.39 18.52 -13.00
CA LYS A 10 23.95 18.52 -12.79
C LYS A 10 23.61 17.73 -11.53
N THR A 11 23.46 18.45 -10.41
CA THR A 11 23.09 17.89 -9.13
C THR A 11 21.86 18.60 -8.54
N ARG A 12 21.09 17.90 -7.70
CA ARG A 12 20.06 18.50 -6.86
C ARG A 12 20.36 18.13 -5.41
N GLU A 13 20.43 19.13 -4.58
CA GLU A 13 20.64 18.98 -3.15
C GLU A 13 19.28 18.67 -2.48
N VAL A 14 18.98 17.39 -2.31
CA VAL A 14 17.77 16.93 -1.61
C VAL A 14 18.22 16.19 -0.36
N GLY A 15 18.12 16.85 0.79
CA GLY A 15 18.52 16.24 2.07
C GLY A 15 20.04 16.28 2.33
N VAL A 16 20.71 17.34 2.02
CA VAL A 16 22.16 17.55 2.29
C VAL A 16 22.54 17.28 3.75
N HIS A 17 21.68 17.69 4.70
CA HIS A 17 21.84 17.36 6.11
C HIS A 17 21.87 15.84 6.39
N PHE A 18 21.29 15.03 5.50
CA PHE A 18 21.28 13.57 5.59
C PHE A 18 22.32 12.91 4.68
N GLY A 19 23.23 13.69 4.08
CA GLY A 19 24.30 13.18 3.23
C GLY A 19 23.85 12.67 1.86
N VAL A 20 22.68 13.11 1.34
CA VAL A 20 22.11 12.64 0.06
C VAL A 20 22.16 13.76 -0.98
N VAL A 21 22.65 13.43 -2.17
CA VAL A 21 22.67 14.29 -3.37
C VAL A 21 22.11 13.50 -4.54
N ILE A 22 21.23 14.10 -5.31
CA ILE A 22 20.76 13.52 -6.58
C ILE A 22 21.67 14.00 -7.70
N VAL A 23 22.30 13.05 -8.40
CA VAL A 23 23.08 13.28 -9.62
C VAL A 23 22.20 13.02 -10.82
N ILE A 24 22.15 13.96 -11.78
CA ILE A 24 21.43 13.78 -13.04
C ILE A 24 22.45 13.54 -14.15
N LYS A 25 22.48 12.31 -14.69
CA LYS A 25 23.33 11.92 -15.82
C LYS A 25 22.48 11.22 -16.88
N ASP A 26 22.65 11.60 -18.14
CA ASP A 26 21.95 11.02 -19.30
C ASP A 26 20.40 10.97 -19.10
N ASN A 27 19.83 12.06 -18.55
CA ASN A 27 18.41 12.19 -18.18
C ASN A 27 17.93 11.18 -17.12
N GLN A 28 18.83 10.48 -16.44
CA GLN A 28 18.52 9.61 -15.31
C GLN A 28 18.95 10.27 -14.00
N ALA A 29 18.16 10.08 -12.96
CA ALA A 29 18.45 10.55 -11.61
C ALA A 29 19.03 9.41 -10.78
N PHE A 30 20.16 9.66 -10.13
CA PHE A 30 20.84 8.72 -9.24
C PHE A 30 20.96 9.33 -7.85
N ASP A 31 20.43 8.62 -6.85
CA ASP A 31 20.61 9.00 -5.46
C ASP A 31 22.02 8.58 -5.00
N VAL A 32 22.85 9.55 -4.64
CA VAL A 32 24.17 9.33 -4.07
C VAL A 32 24.13 9.69 -2.60
N ALA A 33 24.26 8.68 -1.74
CA ALA A 33 24.19 8.83 -0.30
C ALA A 33 25.52 8.41 0.36
N THR A 34 25.92 9.12 1.39
CA THR A 34 27.00 8.69 2.27
C THR A 34 26.47 7.68 3.28
N PHE A 35 27.24 6.64 3.58
CA PHE A 35 26.89 5.72 4.66
C PHE A 35 26.77 6.48 5.98
N ARG A 36 25.73 6.17 6.73
CA ARG A 36 25.41 6.90 7.94
C ARG A 36 24.81 6.02 9.03
N ASN A 37 24.96 6.48 10.25
CA ASN A 37 24.21 6.00 11.39
C ASN A 37 23.17 7.09 11.75
N ASP A 38 21.95 6.69 11.98
CA ASP A 38 20.87 7.58 12.38
C ASP A 38 20.83 7.63 13.92
N GLY A 39 20.77 8.84 14.49
CA GLY A 39 20.55 9.04 15.93
C GLY A 39 19.12 8.67 16.34
N SER A 40 18.69 9.17 17.52
CA SER A 40 17.33 8.94 18.01
C SER A 40 16.27 9.55 17.07
N TYR A 41 15.12 8.88 16.97
CA TYR A 41 13.97 9.35 16.19
C TYR A 41 12.93 9.95 17.14
N LYS A 42 12.66 11.27 17.09
CA LYS A 42 11.60 11.89 17.88
C LYS A 42 10.23 11.83 17.23
N ASP A 43 10.18 11.98 15.91
CA ASP A 43 8.95 12.04 15.12
C ASP A 43 8.65 10.75 14.35
N GLY A 44 9.44 9.69 14.57
CA GLY A 44 9.31 8.42 13.84
C GLY A 44 9.68 8.50 12.35
N ARG A 45 10.39 9.57 11.93
CA ARG A 45 10.81 9.76 10.52
C ARG A 45 12.21 10.31 10.36
N HIS A 46 12.56 11.36 11.10
CA HIS A 46 13.82 12.05 10.94
C HIS A 46 14.68 11.78 12.17
N PRO A 47 15.90 11.26 11.98
CA PRO A 47 16.86 11.21 13.06
C PRO A 47 17.22 12.64 13.48
N GLU A 48 17.41 12.85 14.80
CA GLU A 48 17.85 14.15 15.32
C GLU A 48 19.25 14.53 14.83
N ASP A 49 20.12 13.52 14.79
CA ASP A 49 21.49 13.65 14.34
C ASP A 49 21.84 12.54 13.36
N VAL A 50 22.69 12.86 12.41
CA VAL A 50 23.23 11.92 11.43
C VAL A 50 24.75 11.97 11.52
N THR A 51 25.35 10.84 11.78
CA THR A 51 26.81 10.67 11.74
C THR A 51 27.19 9.79 10.57
N PHE A 52 28.23 10.20 9.81
CA PHE A 52 28.74 9.33 8.76
C PHE A 52 29.42 8.11 9.36
N SER A 53 29.20 6.96 8.74
CA SER A 53 29.54 5.67 9.33
C SER A 53 30.05 4.67 8.29
N THR A 54 30.19 3.43 8.71
CA THR A 54 30.60 2.30 7.87
C THR A 54 29.41 1.71 7.11
N PRO A 55 29.62 0.93 6.03
CA PRO A 55 28.57 0.17 5.37
C PRO A 55 27.81 -0.77 6.30
N GLU A 56 28.48 -1.37 7.27
CA GLU A 56 27.88 -2.27 8.24
C GLU A 56 26.89 -1.56 9.15
N GLU A 57 27.27 -0.41 9.70
CA GLU A 57 26.38 0.42 10.53
C GLU A 57 25.22 1.00 9.71
N ASP A 58 25.44 1.40 8.45
CA ASP A 58 24.37 1.83 7.55
C ASP A 58 23.39 0.69 7.28
N THR A 59 23.86 -0.54 7.13
CA THR A 59 22.99 -1.72 7.00
C THR A 59 22.12 -1.90 8.24
N ALA A 60 22.71 -1.80 9.43
CA ALA A 60 22.01 -2.04 10.70
C ALA A 60 20.80 -1.11 10.93
N ARG A 61 20.76 0.09 10.35
CA ARG A 61 19.62 1.02 10.45
C ARG A 61 18.53 0.80 9.39
N ARG A 62 18.76 -0.02 8.37
CA ARG A 62 17.79 -0.31 7.30
C ARG A 62 16.62 -1.14 7.80
N ASP A 63 15.59 -1.28 6.97
CA ASP A 63 14.35 -1.95 7.32
C ASP A 63 14.46 -3.49 7.26
N PHE A 64 14.84 -4.04 6.10
CA PHE A 64 14.81 -5.48 5.85
C PHE A 64 16.14 -5.98 5.31
N THR A 65 16.46 -7.26 5.62
CA THR A 65 17.69 -7.93 5.21
C THR A 65 17.91 -7.88 3.70
N ILE A 66 16.83 -8.07 2.92
CA ILE A 66 16.85 -8.00 1.45
C ILE A 66 17.24 -6.62 0.90
N ASN A 67 17.14 -5.57 1.72
CA ASN A 67 17.56 -4.21 1.40
C ASN A 67 18.92 -3.83 2.02
N GLY A 68 19.56 -4.75 2.72
CA GLY A 68 20.82 -4.56 3.42
C GLY A 68 22.06 -5.01 2.63
N ILE A 69 21.92 -5.35 1.35
CA ILE A 69 22.99 -5.85 0.51
C ILE A 69 23.57 -4.71 -0.31
N PHE A 70 24.89 -4.62 -0.38
CA PHE A 70 25.61 -3.70 -1.26
C PHE A 70 26.29 -4.47 -2.39
N PHE A 71 26.53 -3.77 -3.49
CA PHE A 71 27.33 -4.28 -4.59
C PHE A 71 28.48 -3.29 -4.84
N ASP A 72 29.71 -3.80 -4.79
CA ASP A 72 30.89 -3.03 -5.19
C ASP A 72 31.16 -3.26 -6.68
N PRO A 73 30.92 -2.26 -7.53
CA PRO A 73 31.12 -2.40 -8.98
C PRO A 73 32.59 -2.50 -9.38
N ILE A 74 33.54 -2.11 -8.52
CA ILE A 74 34.98 -2.17 -8.81
C ILE A 74 35.48 -3.59 -8.59
N SER A 75 35.24 -4.15 -7.41
CA SER A 75 35.63 -5.53 -7.09
C SER A 75 34.66 -6.58 -7.57
N GLN A 76 33.48 -6.18 -8.10
CA GLN A 76 32.38 -7.07 -8.52
C GLN A 76 31.88 -7.98 -7.39
N LYS A 77 31.95 -7.51 -6.16
CA LYS A 77 31.56 -8.29 -4.98
C LYS A 77 30.26 -7.75 -4.36
N HIS A 78 29.46 -8.70 -3.90
CA HIS A 78 28.35 -8.40 -3.00
C HIS A 78 28.86 -8.40 -1.56
N ILE A 79 28.45 -7.37 -0.80
CA ILE A 79 28.75 -7.20 0.62
C ILE A 79 27.42 -7.33 1.36
N ASP A 80 27.32 -8.30 2.24
CA ASP A 80 26.12 -8.66 2.96
C ASP A 80 26.45 -8.90 4.44
N PHE A 81 26.01 -7.99 5.31
CA PHE A 81 26.24 -8.05 6.75
C PHE A 81 25.06 -8.65 7.53
N VAL A 82 23.95 -8.97 6.83
CA VAL A 82 22.67 -9.33 7.48
C VAL A 82 22.00 -10.56 6.88
N ASP A 83 22.76 -11.36 6.13
CA ASP A 83 22.28 -12.58 5.45
C ASP A 83 21.12 -12.34 4.48
N GLY A 84 21.05 -11.14 3.89
CA GLY A 84 20.00 -10.75 2.97
C GLY A 84 19.93 -11.61 1.71
N ARG A 85 21.08 -12.12 1.23
CA ARG A 85 21.12 -13.05 0.09
C ARG A 85 20.43 -14.38 0.43
N SER A 86 20.68 -14.92 1.63
CA SER A 86 20.00 -16.12 2.11
C SER A 86 18.48 -15.92 2.20
N ASP A 87 18.02 -14.74 2.66
CA ASP A 87 16.60 -14.44 2.73
C ASP A 87 15.97 -14.23 1.33
N ILE A 88 16.70 -13.70 0.35
CA ILE A 88 16.26 -13.65 -1.05
C ILE A 88 16.09 -15.08 -1.61
N GLU A 89 17.07 -15.96 -1.39
CA GLU A 89 17.00 -17.35 -1.86
C GLU A 89 15.84 -18.12 -1.22
N LYS A 90 15.58 -17.87 0.07
CA LYS A 90 14.46 -18.44 0.82
C LYS A 90 13.12 -17.76 0.56
N LYS A 91 13.10 -16.63 -0.17
CA LYS A 91 11.92 -15.81 -0.42
C LYS A 91 11.27 -15.29 0.87
N VAL A 92 12.07 -14.71 1.75
CA VAL A 92 11.64 -14.23 3.07
C VAL A 92 11.88 -12.72 3.20
N VAL A 93 10.90 -12.00 3.75
CA VAL A 93 11.03 -10.62 4.22
C VAL A 93 11.27 -10.66 5.73
N ARG A 94 12.47 -10.28 6.16
CA ARG A 94 12.91 -10.25 7.56
C ARG A 94 13.39 -8.87 7.95
N ALA A 95 12.95 -8.36 9.10
CA ALA A 95 13.48 -7.12 9.67
C ALA A 95 14.94 -7.30 10.11
N ILE A 96 15.75 -6.27 9.94
CA ILE A 96 17.14 -6.26 10.41
C ILE A 96 17.12 -6.03 11.92
N GLY A 97 17.81 -6.91 12.68
CA GLY A 97 17.90 -6.82 14.14
C GLY A 97 16.58 -7.17 14.84
N ASP A 98 16.21 -6.38 15.84
CA ASP A 98 14.96 -6.57 16.59
C ASP A 98 13.78 -5.93 15.85
N PRO A 99 12.75 -6.71 15.41
CA PRO A 99 11.63 -6.17 14.66
C PRO A 99 10.82 -5.12 15.44
N ASP A 100 10.66 -5.27 16.76
CA ASP A 100 9.87 -4.34 17.56
C ASP A 100 10.55 -2.97 17.62
N LEU A 101 11.85 -2.94 17.84
CA LEU A 101 12.63 -1.71 17.79
C LEU A 101 12.57 -1.06 16.40
N ARG A 102 12.73 -1.88 15.34
CA ARG A 102 12.66 -1.38 13.94
C ARG A 102 11.32 -0.72 13.61
N PHE A 103 10.21 -1.30 14.05
CA PHE A 103 8.88 -0.73 13.78
C PHE A 103 8.57 0.47 14.67
N GLN A 104 9.11 0.54 15.89
CA GLN A 104 8.98 1.71 16.75
C GLN A 104 9.75 2.93 16.24
N GLU A 105 10.89 2.74 15.57
CA GLU A 105 11.65 3.82 14.93
C GLU A 105 10.90 4.49 13.77
N ASP A 106 10.27 3.70 12.90
CA ASP A 106 9.39 4.18 11.82
C ASP A 106 8.28 3.16 11.55
N HIS A 107 7.09 3.46 12.04
CA HIS A 107 5.93 2.60 11.83
C HIS A 107 5.53 2.42 10.35
N LEU A 108 6.03 3.24 9.40
CA LEU A 108 5.81 2.99 7.98
C LEU A 108 6.44 1.67 7.51
N ARG A 109 7.47 1.19 8.22
CA ARG A 109 8.10 -0.11 7.93
C ARG A 109 7.11 -1.27 8.01
N LEU A 110 6.01 -1.13 8.79
CA LEU A 110 4.91 -2.11 8.82
C LEU A 110 4.28 -2.29 7.43
N LEU A 111 3.91 -1.19 6.76
CA LEU A 111 3.37 -1.23 5.39
C LEU A 111 4.42 -1.64 4.37
N ARG A 112 5.67 -1.24 4.57
CA ARG A 112 6.78 -1.63 3.69
C ARG A 112 7.02 -3.13 3.71
N ALA A 113 6.89 -3.81 4.88
CA ALA A 113 6.96 -5.26 4.99
C ALA A 113 5.91 -5.94 4.10
N VAL A 114 4.65 -5.52 4.25
CA VAL A 114 3.53 -6.01 3.41
C VAL A 114 3.79 -5.75 1.93
N ARG A 115 4.26 -4.55 1.59
CA ARG A 115 4.57 -4.19 0.21
C ARG A 115 5.68 -5.07 -0.39
N PHE A 116 6.76 -5.32 0.33
CA PHE A 116 7.84 -6.16 -0.18
C PHE A 116 7.40 -7.63 -0.28
N ALA A 117 6.66 -8.13 0.71
CA ALA A 117 6.09 -9.48 0.65
C ALA A 117 5.17 -9.66 -0.58
N ALA A 118 4.25 -8.72 -0.80
CA ALA A 118 3.40 -8.75 -1.98
C ALA A 118 4.19 -8.61 -3.29
N ARG A 119 5.11 -7.62 -3.36
CA ARG A 119 5.88 -7.32 -4.57
C ARG A 119 6.70 -8.50 -5.07
N PHE A 120 7.33 -9.21 -4.17
CA PHE A 120 8.23 -10.32 -4.51
C PHE A 120 7.56 -11.69 -4.37
N ASN A 121 6.33 -11.74 -3.90
CA ASN A 121 5.63 -12.96 -3.52
C ASN A 121 6.47 -13.77 -2.49
N TYR A 122 6.92 -13.07 -1.45
CA TYR A 122 7.73 -13.62 -0.37
C TYR A 122 6.90 -13.77 0.90
N GLU A 123 7.29 -14.73 1.75
CA GLU A 123 6.74 -14.86 3.09
C GLU A 123 7.36 -13.81 4.04
N ILE A 124 6.62 -13.38 5.05
CA ILE A 124 7.16 -12.55 6.12
C ILE A 124 7.64 -13.48 7.23
N GLU A 125 8.89 -13.30 7.66
CA GLU A 125 9.48 -14.10 8.74
C GLU A 125 8.63 -14.03 10.02
N GLU A 126 8.53 -15.14 10.75
CA GLU A 126 7.57 -15.32 11.86
C GLU A 126 7.70 -14.25 12.96
N LYS A 127 8.94 -13.91 13.39
CA LYS A 127 9.15 -12.88 14.41
C LYS A 127 8.76 -11.49 13.87
N THR A 128 9.14 -11.20 12.64
CA THR A 128 8.77 -9.97 11.94
C THR A 128 7.25 -9.85 11.81
N TRP A 129 6.57 -10.95 11.46
CA TRP A 129 5.10 -10.98 11.35
C TRP A 129 4.39 -10.76 12.68
N LYS A 130 4.86 -11.40 13.76
CA LYS A 130 4.32 -11.18 15.11
C LYS A 130 4.48 -9.74 15.55
N SER A 131 5.64 -9.15 15.27
CA SER A 131 5.91 -7.75 15.58
C SER A 131 5.04 -6.78 14.77
N ILE A 132 4.77 -7.07 13.47
CA ILE A 132 3.83 -6.27 12.67
C ILE A 132 2.46 -6.23 13.35
N LYS A 133 1.93 -7.38 13.74
CA LYS A 133 0.62 -7.47 14.42
C LYS A 133 0.60 -6.69 15.74
N LEU A 134 1.64 -6.82 16.53
CA LEU A 134 1.76 -6.14 17.82
C LEU A 134 1.81 -4.60 17.67
N ASN A 135 2.48 -4.12 16.64
CA ASN A 135 2.72 -2.71 16.38
C ASN A 135 1.74 -2.07 15.37
N ALA A 136 0.73 -2.80 14.88
CA ALA A 136 -0.17 -2.36 13.80
C ALA A 136 -0.82 -1.00 14.06
N SER A 137 -1.25 -0.73 15.31
CA SER A 137 -1.85 0.55 15.71
C SER A 137 -0.92 1.75 15.52
N GLY A 138 0.40 1.51 15.54
CA GLY A 138 1.42 2.53 15.32
C GLY A 138 1.32 3.22 13.97
N ILE A 139 0.70 2.57 12.95
CA ILE A 139 0.51 3.17 11.64
C ILE A 139 -0.32 4.46 11.68
N SER A 140 -1.16 4.63 12.70
CA SER A 140 -1.96 5.84 12.92
C SER A 140 -1.10 7.08 13.23
N LYS A 141 0.15 6.90 13.66
CA LYS A 141 1.12 7.99 13.92
C LYS A 141 1.79 8.49 12.64
N ILE A 142 1.68 7.76 11.55
CA ILE A 142 2.30 8.10 10.26
C ILE A 142 1.40 9.06 9.48
N SER A 143 2.01 10.02 8.77
CA SER A 143 1.27 10.94 7.90
C SER A 143 0.46 10.17 6.85
N LYS A 144 -0.76 10.63 6.61
CA LYS A 144 -1.71 9.95 5.72
C LYS A 144 -1.18 9.88 4.27
N GLU A 145 -0.36 10.84 3.86
CA GLU A 145 0.30 10.85 2.55
C GLU A 145 1.28 9.67 2.42
N ARG A 146 2.11 9.40 3.44
CA ARG A 146 3.04 8.26 3.43
C ARG A 146 2.28 6.92 3.43
N VAL A 147 1.22 6.82 4.22
CA VAL A 147 0.34 5.62 4.24
C VAL A 147 -0.29 5.42 2.87
N ARG A 148 -0.87 6.47 2.26
CA ARG A 148 -1.44 6.44 0.91
C ARG A 148 -0.43 5.92 -0.11
N ASP A 149 0.79 6.45 -0.08
CA ASP A 149 1.81 6.12 -1.08
C ASP A 149 2.24 4.65 -0.99
N GLU A 150 2.37 4.09 0.21
CA GLU A 150 2.66 2.66 0.38
C GLU A 150 1.44 1.79 0.03
N LEU A 151 0.22 2.17 0.45
CA LEU A 151 -1.03 1.49 0.10
C LEU A 151 -1.21 1.44 -1.42
N THR A 152 -0.98 2.55 -2.11
CA THR A 152 -1.04 2.62 -3.58
C THR A 152 -0.09 1.62 -4.23
N LYS A 153 1.15 1.53 -3.75
CA LYS A 153 2.14 0.56 -4.28
C LYS A 153 1.74 -0.89 -4.02
N ILE A 154 1.07 -1.18 -2.89
CA ILE A 154 0.54 -2.51 -2.59
C ILE A 154 -0.60 -2.85 -3.55
N LEU A 155 -1.56 -1.94 -3.70
CA LEU A 155 -2.77 -2.16 -4.49
C LEU A 155 -2.51 -2.22 -6.01
N LEU A 156 -1.51 -1.50 -6.52
CA LEU A 156 -1.11 -1.54 -7.93
C LEU A 156 -0.22 -2.73 -8.28
N ASN A 157 0.23 -3.51 -7.29
CA ASN A 157 1.07 -4.66 -7.53
C ASN A 157 0.29 -5.81 -8.21
N GLU A 158 0.97 -6.65 -8.96
CA GLU A 158 0.39 -7.86 -9.56
C GLU A 158 -0.19 -8.80 -8.49
N ASN A 159 0.53 -8.96 -7.38
CA ASN A 159 0.09 -9.74 -6.22
C ASN A 159 -0.75 -8.90 -5.23
N ARG A 160 -1.59 -7.98 -5.73
CA ARG A 160 -2.43 -7.08 -4.90
C ARG A 160 -3.33 -7.82 -3.92
N VAL A 161 -3.79 -8.99 -4.29
CA VAL A 161 -4.63 -9.84 -3.41
C VAL A 161 -3.84 -10.31 -2.21
N LEU A 162 -2.60 -10.79 -2.41
CA LEU A 162 -1.71 -11.13 -1.29
C LEU A 162 -1.47 -9.90 -0.40
N GLY A 163 -1.21 -8.73 -1.02
CA GLY A 163 -1.05 -7.49 -0.27
C GLY A 163 -2.29 -7.11 0.54
N PHE A 164 -3.49 -7.25 -0.05
CA PHE A 164 -4.76 -7.02 0.63
C PHE A 164 -4.95 -8.00 1.81
N ASP A 165 -4.73 -9.29 1.60
CA ASP A 165 -4.83 -10.31 2.64
C ASP A 165 -3.86 -10.01 3.80
N LEU A 166 -2.60 -9.70 3.50
CA LEU A 166 -1.59 -9.33 4.51
C LEU A 166 -1.96 -8.06 5.28
N LEU A 167 -2.55 -7.04 4.65
CA LEU A 167 -3.06 -5.85 5.34
C LEU A 167 -4.17 -6.19 6.33
N VAL A 168 -5.06 -7.09 5.96
CA VAL A 168 -6.17 -7.55 6.81
C VAL A 168 -5.65 -8.42 7.96
N ASP A 169 -4.81 -9.41 7.66
CA ASP A 169 -4.35 -10.42 8.63
C ASP A 169 -3.34 -9.85 9.64
N SER A 170 -2.67 -8.76 9.28
CA SER A 170 -1.77 -8.02 10.18
C SER A 170 -2.49 -7.07 11.13
N GLY A 171 -3.79 -6.77 10.91
CA GLY A 171 -4.52 -5.73 11.63
C GLY A 171 -4.27 -4.31 11.10
N LEU A 172 -3.41 -4.12 10.11
CA LEU A 172 -3.13 -2.78 9.55
C LEU A 172 -4.37 -2.18 8.87
N MET A 173 -5.20 -3.00 8.23
CA MET A 173 -6.42 -2.54 7.56
C MET A 173 -7.39 -1.86 8.53
N GLU A 174 -7.45 -2.30 9.80
CA GLU A 174 -8.28 -1.69 10.85
C GLU A 174 -7.96 -0.22 11.10
N HIS A 175 -6.69 0.16 10.92
CA HIS A 175 -6.22 1.52 11.15
C HIS A 175 -6.13 2.38 9.88
N ILE A 176 -6.29 1.79 8.71
CA ILE A 176 -6.19 2.46 7.41
C ILE A 176 -7.56 2.69 6.80
N ILE A 177 -8.35 1.63 6.61
CA ILE A 177 -9.73 1.64 6.10
C ILE A 177 -10.55 0.61 6.90
N PRO A 178 -10.96 0.93 8.14
CA PRO A 178 -11.69 -0.01 9.00
C PRO A 178 -13.01 -0.49 8.40
N GLU A 179 -13.61 0.29 7.51
CA GLU A 179 -14.86 -0.05 6.83
C GLU A 179 -14.74 -1.33 5.99
N ILE A 180 -13.56 -1.65 5.49
CA ILE A 180 -13.31 -2.91 4.75
C ILE A 180 -13.57 -4.13 5.64
N LEU A 181 -13.29 -4.05 6.94
CA LEU A 181 -13.51 -5.17 7.85
C LEU A 181 -15.00 -5.40 8.15
N GLN A 182 -15.84 -4.37 7.97
CA GLN A 182 -17.30 -4.49 8.11
C GLN A 182 -17.94 -5.30 6.97
N LEU A 183 -17.21 -5.51 5.86
CA LEU A 183 -17.67 -6.36 4.76
C LEU A 183 -17.65 -7.84 5.14
N LYS A 184 -16.84 -8.26 6.12
CA LYS A 184 -16.78 -9.63 6.61
C LYS A 184 -18.09 -10.00 7.31
N GLY A 185 -18.68 -11.14 6.89
CA GLY A 185 -19.96 -11.60 7.39
C GLY A 185 -21.19 -10.81 6.89
N CYS A 186 -21.00 -9.82 6.02
CA CYS A 186 -22.11 -9.17 5.33
C CYS A 186 -22.62 -10.08 4.21
N GLU A 187 -23.61 -10.93 4.55
CA GLU A 187 -24.17 -11.91 3.63
C GLU A 187 -24.85 -11.27 2.43
N GLN A 188 -24.80 -11.96 1.29
CA GLN A 188 -25.41 -11.54 0.02
C GLN A 188 -26.33 -12.63 -0.52
N PRO A 189 -27.29 -12.29 -1.42
CA PRO A 189 -28.13 -13.32 -2.05
C PRO A 189 -27.27 -14.31 -2.84
N PRO A 190 -27.24 -15.61 -2.47
CA PRO A 190 -26.38 -16.63 -3.12
C PRO A 190 -26.64 -16.81 -4.62
N GLN A 191 -27.85 -16.44 -5.07
CA GLN A 191 -28.24 -16.49 -6.49
C GLN A 191 -27.41 -15.55 -7.37
N PHE A 192 -26.89 -14.46 -6.79
CA PHE A 192 -26.11 -13.45 -7.50
C PHE A 192 -24.64 -13.44 -7.08
N HIS A 193 -24.34 -13.96 -5.87
CA HIS A 193 -23.03 -13.94 -5.26
C HIS A 193 -22.72 -15.32 -4.65
N PRO A 194 -22.54 -16.36 -5.50
CA PRO A 194 -22.23 -17.71 -5.02
C PRO A 194 -20.84 -17.80 -4.35
N GLU A 195 -19.98 -16.78 -4.55
CA GLU A 195 -18.64 -16.68 -3.99
C GLU A 195 -18.61 -16.44 -2.48
N GLY A 196 -19.70 -15.91 -1.88
CA GLY A 196 -19.81 -15.69 -0.44
C GLY A 196 -20.24 -14.28 -0.05
N ASP A 197 -19.74 -13.79 1.10
CA ASP A 197 -20.04 -12.48 1.64
C ASP A 197 -19.41 -11.32 0.84
N VAL A 198 -19.72 -10.07 1.21
CA VAL A 198 -19.23 -8.89 0.50
C VAL A 198 -17.69 -8.77 0.56
N PHE A 199 -17.05 -9.25 1.63
CA PHE A 199 -15.59 -9.26 1.73
C PHE A 199 -14.95 -10.21 0.72
N VAL A 200 -15.45 -11.44 0.64
CA VAL A 200 -14.99 -12.45 -0.33
C VAL A 200 -15.23 -11.96 -1.75
N HIS A 201 -16.40 -11.35 -2.02
CA HIS A 201 -16.71 -10.72 -3.31
C HIS A 201 -15.69 -9.63 -3.67
N THR A 202 -15.42 -8.69 -2.77
CA THR A 202 -14.47 -7.60 -3.00
C THR A 202 -13.06 -8.15 -3.28
N ARG A 203 -12.62 -9.14 -2.51
CA ARG A 203 -11.34 -9.82 -2.71
C ARG A 203 -11.27 -10.51 -4.08
N LEU A 204 -12.33 -11.20 -4.49
CA LEU A 204 -12.44 -11.82 -5.82
C LEU A 204 -12.36 -10.75 -6.92
N MET A 205 -13.08 -9.65 -6.80
CA MET A 205 -13.05 -8.56 -7.78
C MET A 205 -11.64 -7.95 -7.93
N LEU A 206 -10.87 -7.82 -6.84
CA LEU A 206 -9.47 -7.40 -6.90
C LEU A 206 -8.60 -8.39 -7.69
N SER A 207 -8.88 -9.70 -7.59
CA SER A 207 -8.13 -10.74 -8.32
C SER A 207 -8.41 -10.76 -9.82
N LEU A 208 -9.57 -10.27 -10.24
CA LEU A 208 -9.99 -10.22 -11.66
C LEU A 208 -9.48 -8.98 -12.39
N LEU A 209 -8.87 -8.04 -11.70
CA LEU A 209 -8.25 -6.87 -12.33
C LEU A 209 -7.09 -7.31 -13.21
N LYS A 210 -7.11 -6.83 -14.46
CA LYS A 210 -6.02 -7.07 -15.44
C LYS A 210 -4.72 -6.40 -15.01
N ASP A 211 -3.64 -6.70 -15.72
CA ASP A 211 -2.33 -6.12 -15.49
C ASP A 211 -2.35 -4.60 -15.67
N ASN A 212 -1.56 -3.91 -14.83
CA ASN A 212 -1.40 -2.46 -14.83
C ASN A 212 -2.72 -1.66 -14.79
N PRO A 213 -3.64 -1.95 -13.85
CA PRO A 213 -4.84 -1.15 -13.69
C PRO A 213 -4.48 0.26 -13.19
N SER A 214 -5.32 1.26 -13.51
CA SER A 214 -5.19 2.57 -12.88
C SER A 214 -5.55 2.50 -11.38
N ILE A 215 -5.01 3.41 -10.58
CA ILE A 215 -5.32 3.45 -9.14
C ILE A 215 -6.79 3.76 -8.89
N GLU A 216 -7.42 4.57 -9.75
CA GLU A 216 -8.84 4.90 -9.68
C GLU A 216 -9.69 3.64 -9.83
N LEU A 217 -9.35 2.76 -10.78
CA LEU A 217 -10.05 1.50 -10.97
C LEU A 217 -9.88 0.56 -9.77
N VAL A 218 -8.65 0.42 -9.25
CA VAL A 218 -8.39 -0.46 -8.10
C VAL A 218 -9.13 0.02 -6.86
N LEU A 219 -9.09 1.32 -6.56
CA LEU A 219 -9.81 1.91 -5.44
C LEU A 219 -11.33 1.80 -5.62
N SER A 220 -11.83 1.95 -6.85
CA SER A 220 -13.24 1.77 -7.13
C SER A 220 -13.70 0.34 -6.89
N VAL A 221 -12.91 -0.65 -7.30
CA VAL A 221 -13.17 -2.07 -7.03
C VAL A 221 -13.10 -2.35 -5.52
N LEU A 222 -12.12 -1.80 -4.82
CA LEU A 222 -11.99 -1.99 -3.37
C LEU A 222 -13.18 -1.42 -2.59
N LEU A 223 -13.77 -0.31 -3.07
CA LEU A 223 -14.77 0.46 -2.32
C LEU A 223 -16.20 0.36 -2.91
N HIS A 224 -16.43 -0.35 -4.04
CA HIS A 224 -17.75 -0.32 -4.72
C HIS A 224 -18.90 -0.75 -3.82
N ASP A 225 -18.68 -1.71 -2.97
CA ASP A 225 -19.68 -2.29 -2.08
C ASP A 225 -19.55 -1.87 -0.61
N ILE A 226 -18.73 -0.86 -0.32
CA ILE A 226 -18.44 -0.40 1.05
C ILE A 226 -19.68 0.07 1.80
N GLY A 227 -20.74 0.48 1.09
CA GLY A 227 -22.02 0.89 1.64
C GLY A 227 -22.98 -0.26 1.98
N LYS A 228 -22.71 -1.50 1.57
CA LYS A 228 -23.61 -2.64 1.78
C LYS A 228 -23.91 -2.94 3.24
N PRO A 229 -22.92 -3.00 4.16
CA PRO A 229 -23.23 -3.29 5.56
C PRO A 229 -24.22 -2.31 6.19
N ALA A 230 -24.11 -1.02 5.88
CA ALA A 230 -24.98 0.02 6.42
C ALA A 230 -26.35 0.11 5.74
N THR A 231 -26.54 -0.54 4.59
CA THR A 231 -27.82 -0.56 3.83
C THR A 231 -28.46 -1.94 3.77
N TYR A 232 -27.93 -2.87 4.58
CA TYR A 232 -28.47 -4.22 4.68
C TYR A 232 -29.94 -4.20 5.16
N SER A 233 -30.80 -4.89 4.44
CA SER A 233 -32.20 -5.13 4.84
C SER A 233 -32.66 -6.47 4.32
N PHE A 234 -33.59 -7.11 5.04
CA PHE A 234 -34.22 -8.34 4.58
C PHE A 234 -35.64 -8.04 4.13
N ASP A 235 -35.96 -8.36 2.88
CA ASP A 235 -37.30 -8.24 2.30
C ASP A 235 -38.05 -9.53 2.50
N GLU A 236 -38.92 -9.59 3.53
CA GLU A 236 -39.70 -10.79 3.88
C GLU A 236 -40.65 -11.21 2.75
N ALA A 237 -41.22 -10.28 2.01
CA ALA A 237 -42.18 -10.58 0.92
C ALA A 237 -41.47 -11.23 -0.28
N ALA A 238 -40.22 -10.93 -0.49
CA ALA A 238 -39.40 -11.46 -1.59
C ALA A 238 -38.42 -12.54 -1.12
N ASP A 239 -38.36 -12.84 0.19
CA ASP A 239 -37.44 -13.78 0.85
C ASP A 239 -35.99 -13.56 0.40
N ARG A 240 -35.53 -12.31 0.52
CA ARG A 240 -34.17 -11.96 0.06
C ARG A 240 -33.55 -10.76 0.75
N ILE A 241 -32.22 -10.77 0.79
CA ILE A 241 -31.40 -9.65 1.23
C ILE A 241 -31.41 -8.54 0.16
N ARG A 242 -31.47 -7.29 0.60
CA ARG A 242 -31.39 -6.09 -0.23
C ARG A 242 -30.38 -5.10 0.33
N PHE A 243 -29.81 -4.28 -0.55
CA PHE A 243 -28.85 -3.21 -0.24
C PHE A 243 -29.24 -1.92 -0.99
N ASN A 244 -30.46 -1.44 -0.74
CA ASN A 244 -30.98 -0.29 -1.47
C ASN A 244 -30.18 0.98 -1.16
N GLY A 245 -29.61 1.60 -2.21
CA GLY A 245 -28.84 2.83 -2.08
C GLY A 245 -27.39 2.66 -1.60
N HIS A 246 -26.88 1.41 -1.56
CA HIS A 246 -25.48 1.17 -1.18
C HIS A 246 -24.49 1.86 -2.12
N ASP A 247 -24.82 2.02 -3.38
CA ASP A 247 -24.04 2.73 -4.39
C ASP A 247 -23.88 4.23 -4.04
N LYS A 248 -24.97 4.88 -3.65
CA LYS A 248 -24.96 6.28 -3.22
C LYS A 248 -24.20 6.44 -1.89
N LEU A 249 -24.56 5.66 -0.86
CA LEU A 249 -23.87 5.70 0.44
C LEU A 249 -22.41 5.32 0.29
N GLY A 250 -22.10 4.27 -0.48
CA GLY A 250 -20.73 3.84 -0.77
C GLY A 250 -19.89 4.93 -1.43
N SER A 251 -20.48 5.72 -2.34
CA SER A 251 -19.79 6.86 -2.95
C SER A 251 -19.48 7.98 -1.95
N GLU A 252 -20.40 8.27 -1.02
CA GLU A 252 -20.18 9.23 0.07
C GLU A 252 -19.07 8.74 1.03
N MET A 253 -19.12 7.46 1.44
CA MET A 253 -18.09 6.84 2.27
C MET A 253 -16.73 6.84 1.56
N SER A 254 -16.67 6.50 0.28
CA SER A 254 -15.44 6.53 -0.53
C SER A 254 -14.82 7.92 -0.57
N ASN A 255 -15.63 8.98 -0.73
CA ASN A 255 -15.15 10.36 -0.68
C ASN A 255 -14.49 10.68 0.68
N GLN A 256 -15.11 10.27 1.78
CA GLN A 256 -14.57 10.50 3.13
C GLN A 256 -13.26 9.74 3.36
N ILE A 257 -13.22 8.46 3.02
CA ILE A 257 -12.05 7.58 3.14
C ILE A 257 -10.87 8.15 2.35
N LEU A 258 -11.08 8.47 1.07
CA LEU A 258 -10.01 8.93 0.20
C LEU A 258 -9.51 10.33 0.54
N ARG A 259 -10.38 11.25 1.02
CA ARG A 259 -9.96 12.53 1.59
C ARG A 259 -9.15 12.33 2.87
N GLY A 260 -9.58 11.43 3.74
CA GLY A 260 -8.85 11.06 4.95
C GLY A 260 -7.44 10.55 4.65
N LEU A 261 -7.28 9.78 3.56
CA LEU A 261 -6.00 9.27 3.06
C LEU A 261 -5.24 10.28 2.17
N LYS A 262 -5.74 11.50 1.98
CA LYS A 262 -5.08 12.56 1.21
C LYS A 262 -4.81 12.23 -0.26
N PHE A 263 -5.73 11.51 -0.91
CA PHE A 263 -5.72 11.38 -2.37
C PHE A 263 -6.03 12.72 -3.05
N SER A 264 -5.61 12.89 -4.31
CA SER A 264 -5.92 14.09 -5.09
C SER A 264 -7.42 14.17 -5.40
N ASN A 265 -7.93 15.41 -5.57
CA ASN A 265 -9.35 15.60 -5.91
C ASN A 265 -9.73 14.87 -7.21
N SER A 266 -8.84 14.82 -8.21
CA SER A 266 -9.10 14.10 -9.46
C SER A 266 -9.35 12.61 -9.21
N ILE A 267 -8.49 11.93 -8.45
CA ILE A 267 -8.66 10.52 -8.10
C ILE A 267 -9.96 10.30 -7.33
N ILE A 268 -10.24 11.18 -6.35
CA ILE A 268 -11.46 11.09 -5.53
C ILE A 268 -12.71 11.20 -6.41
N GLU A 269 -12.77 12.19 -7.28
CA GLU A 269 -13.91 12.42 -8.18
C GLU A 269 -14.17 11.22 -9.09
N ASP A 270 -13.11 10.65 -9.67
CA ASP A 270 -13.23 9.49 -10.54
C ASP A 270 -13.71 8.24 -9.78
N VAL A 271 -13.13 7.96 -8.60
CA VAL A 271 -13.55 6.83 -7.76
C VAL A 271 -15.00 6.99 -7.31
N VAL A 272 -15.37 8.16 -6.81
CA VAL A 272 -16.74 8.46 -6.35
C VAL A 272 -17.75 8.26 -7.48
N LYS A 273 -17.43 8.72 -8.70
CA LYS A 273 -18.29 8.50 -9.89
C LYS A 273 -18.41 7.01 -10.22
N MET A 274 -17.31 6.27 -10.20
CA MET A 274 -17.32 4.84 -10.50
C MET A 274 -18.14 4.07 -9.46
N VAL A 275 -17.94 4.34 -8.16
CA VAL A 275 -18.71 3.71 -7.08
C VAL A 275 -20.20 4.07 -7.18
N ALA A 276 -20.57 5.33 -7.40
CA ALA A 276 -21.96 5.74 -7.54
C ALA A 276 -22.68 5.11 -8.74
N ASN A 277 -21.95 4.70 -9.77
CA ASN A 277 -22.52 4.19 -11.01
C ASN A 277 -22.26 2.69 -11.24
N HIS A 278 -21.60 1.95 -10.31
CA HIS A 278 -21.20 0.56 -10.54
C HIS A 278 -22.40 -0.34 -10.83
N MET A 279 -23.56 -0.13 -10.16
CA MET A 279 -24.79 -0.87 -10.43
C MET A 279 -25.34 -0.62 -11.84
N THR A 280 -25.02 0.53 -12.43
CA THR A 280 -25.48 0.88 -13.79
C THR A 280 -24.72 0.05 -14.83
N PHE A 281 -23.47 -0.34 -14.58
CA PHE A 281 -22.68 -1.21 -15.47
C PHE A 281 -23.29 -2.59 -15.67
N LYS A 282 -23.98 -3.12 -14.69
CA LYS A 282 -24.67 -4.42 -14.78
C LYS A 282 -25.60 -4.51 -16.00
N ASP A 283 -26.23 -3.40 -16.37
CA ASP A 283 -27.20 -3.33 -17.45
C ASP A 283 -26.71 -2.67 -18.74
N VAL A 284 -25.41 -2.34 -18.81
CA VAL A 284 -24.79 -1.61 -19.93
C VAL A 284 -25.08 -2.26 -21.28
N GLN A 285 -24.98 -3.60 -21.36
CA GLN A 285 -25.26 -4.34 -22.60
C GLN A 285 -26.74 -4.29 -23.04
N LYS A 286 -27.65 -4.01 -22.11
CA LYS A 286 -29.10 -3.92 -22.36
C LYS A 286 -29.58 -2.48 -22.55
N MET A 287 -28.67 -1.50 -22.43
CA MET A 287 -29.03 -0.08 -22.54
C MET A 287 -29.37 0.29 -23.98
N ARG A 288 -30.43 1.12 -24.14
CA ARG A 288 -30.66 1.82 -25.40
C ARG A 288 -29.47 2.73 -25.72
N GLN A 289 -29.14 2.88 -27.00
CA GLN A 289 -27.98 3.66 -27.49
C GLN A 289 -27.95 5.11 -26.92
N SER A 290 -29.10 5.76 -26.80
CA SER A 290 -29.19 7.10 -26.21
C SER A 290 -28.85 7.15 -24.72
N LYS A 291 -29.26 6.13 -23.96
CA LYS A 291 -28.91 5.98 -22.54
C LYS A 291 -27.41 5.64 -22.35
N LEU A 292 -26.89 4.76 -23.22
CA LEU A 292 -25.47 4.41 -23.22
C LEU A 292 -24.60 5.63 -23.54
N LYS A 293 -24.90 6.40 -24.58
CA LYS A 293 -24.18 7.65 -24.91
C LYS A 293 -24.18 8.63 -23.74
N ARG A 294 -25.33 8.83 -23.08
CA ARG A 294 -25.44 9.70 -21.89
C ARG A 294 -24.64 9.16 -20.71
N PHE A 295 -24.56 7.86 -20.54
CA PHE A 295 -23.77 7.22 -19.48
C PHE A 295 -22.28 7.41 -19.75
N MET A 296 -21.82 7.23 -20.99
CA MET A 296 -20.41 7.39 -21.39
C MET A 296 -19.94 8.86 -21.40
N SER A 297 -20.85 9.84 -21.42
CA SER A 297 -20.53 11.28 -21.41
C SER A 297 -20.51 11.90 -20.01
N ARG A 298 -20.75 11.12 -18.97
CA ARG A 298 -20.70 11.54 -17.56
C ARG A 298 -19.34 11.25 -16.94
#